data_894c8ecb5e798f2e48851a1be4c9ed7a
#
_entry.id   894c8ecb5e798f2e48851a1be4c9ed7a
#
_cell.length_a   1.000
_cell.length_b   1.000
_cell.length_c   1.000
_cell.angle_alpha   90.00
_cell.angle_beta   90.00
_cell.angle_gamma   90.00
#
_symmetry.space_group_name_H-M   'P 1'
#
loop_
_entity.id
_entity.type
_entity.pdbx_description
1 polymer ?
#
loop_
_entity_poly.entity_id
_entity_poly.type
_entity_poly.pdbx_seq_one_letter_code
_entity_poly.pdbx_strand_id
1 'polypeptide(L)'
;GLKELWDVDPANHVPGRVIHTQGWPLSDAWGGGFIYHQANNQIAIGFVVALDYKNPFLSPFEEFQRWKHHPDIAAILKGGRRVSYGARAINEGGWQSVPKLAGLRNRN
;
A
#
# COMPACT_ATOMS: atom_id res chain seq x y z
N GLY A 1 -1.05 5.10 -5.40
CA GLY A 1 -0.60 4.28 -4.29
C GLY A 1 0.82 4.56 -3.87
N LEU A 2 1.09 4.31 -2.63
CA LEU A 2 2.42 4.39 -2.03
C LEU A 2 2.83 2.98 -1.65
N LYS A 3 4.12 2.67 -1.83
CA LYS A 3 4.62 1.35 -1.52
C LYS A 3 6.01 1.45 -0.91
N GLU A 4 6.27 0.60 0.08
CA GLU A 4 7.58 0.49 0.71
C GLU A 4 7.97 -0.98 0.83
N LEU A 5 9.26 -1.24 0.74
CA LEU A 5 9.84 -2.55 1.01
C LEU A 5 10.65 -2.45 2.30
N TRP A 6 10.44 -3.39 3.20
CA TRP A 6 11.10 -3.41 4.50
C TRP A 6 11.80 -4.74 4.74
N ASP A 7 13.01 -4.67 5.31
CA ASP A 7 13.62 -5.81 5.99
C ASP A 7 13.07 -5.83 7.40
N VAL A 8 12.51 -6.95 7.83
CA VAL A 8 11.88 -7.06 9.13
C VAL A 8 12.57 -8.11 9.99
N ASP A 9 12.36 -8.00 11.30
CA ASP A 9 12.84 -9.01 12.25
C ASP A 9 12.19 -10.35 11.90
N PRO A 10 12.99 -11.43 11.78
CA PRO A 10 12.44 -12.76 11.50
C PRO A 10 11.32 -13.18 12.45
N ALA A 11 11.36 -12.71 13.70
CA ALA A 11 10.31 -13.01 14.68
C ALA A 11 8.95 -12.43 14.27
N ASN A 12 8.94 -11.39 13.44
CA ASN A 12 7.72 -10.72 12.98
C ASN A 12 7.31 -11.14 11.57
N HIS A 13 8.01 -12.10 10.98
CA HIS A 13 7.83 -12.46 9.58
C HIS A 13 7.14 -13.82 9.45
N VAL A 14 6.08 -13.86 8.66
CA VAL A 14 5.35 -15.09 8.34
C VAL A 14 5.29 -15.21 6.82
N PRO A 15 6.17 -16.01 6.21
CA PRO A 15 6.24 -16.12 4.74
C PRO A 15 4.88 -16.45 4.12
N GLY A 16 4.53 -15.73 3.09
CA GLY A 16 3.27 -15.94 2.37
C GLY A 16 2.04 -15.29 2.99
N ARG A 17 2.18 -14.68 4.16
CA ARG A 17 1.06 -13.98 4.79
C ARG A 17 0.68 -12.73 4.02
N VAL A 18 -0.61 -12.54 3.82
CA VAL A 18 -1.16 -11.35 3.14
C VAL A 18 -2.20 -10.73 4.04
N ILE A 19 -2.09 -9.43 4.28
CA ILE A 19 -3.05 -8.67 5.08
C ILE A 19 -3.53 -7.50 4.24
N HIS A 20 -4.83 -7.30 4.20
CA HIS A 20 -5.46 -6.13 3.60
C HIS A 20 -6.21 -5.37 4.69
N THR A 21 -6.10 -4.04 4.65
CA THR A 21 -6.88 -3.17 5.53
C THR A 21 -7.73 -2.24 4.68
N GLN A 22 -8.77 -1.69 5.28
CA GLN A 22 -9.69 -0.81 4.57
C GLN A 22 -10.10 0.35 5.48
N GLY A 23 -10.12 1.55 4.92
CA GLY A 23 -10.63 2.74 5.58
C GLY A 23 -9.60 3.48 6.40
N TRP A 24 -9.45 3.09 7.66
CA TRP A 24 -8.58 3.82 8.58
C TRP A 24 -7.14 3.96 8.06
N PRO A 25 -6.47 5.10 8.18
CA PRO A 25 -6.88 6.33 8.88
C PRO A 25 -7.74 7.30 8.04
N LEU A 26 -8.19 6.90 6.88
CA LEU A 26 -8.99 7.73 6.00
C LEU A 26 -10.41 7.86 6.54
N SER A 27 -10.96 9.07 6.49
CA SER A 27 -12.33 9.33 6.91
C SER A 27 -13.24 9.78 5.77
N ASP A 28 -12.71 10.57 4.84
CA ASP A 28 -13.49 11.14 3.73
C ASP A 28 -13.00 10.68 2.37
N ALA A 29 -12.12 9.70 2.30
CA ALA A 29 -11.61 9.18 1.04
C ALA A 29 -11.65 7.66 1.09
N TRP A 30 -11.79 7.04 -0.09
CA TRP A 30 -11.75 5.61 -0.20
C TRP A 30 -10.30 5.15 -0.33
N GLY A 31 -9.96 4.07 0.34
CA GLY A 31 -8.63 3.50 0.26
C GLY A 31 -8.35 2.50 1.37
N GLY A 32 -7.12 2.06 1.44
CA GLY A 32 -6.68 1.10 2.44
C GLY A 32 -5.24 0.69 2.20
N GLY A 33 -4.77 -0.25 3.01
CA GLY A 33 -3.39 -0.70 2.95
C GLY A 33 -3.25 -2.19 2.71
N PHE A 34 -2.03 -2.61 2.41
CA PHE A 34 -1.72 -4.02 2.28
C PHE A 34 -0.35 -4.31 2.90
N ILE A 35 -0.20 -5.55 3.35
CA ILE A 35 1.07 -6.08 3.87
C ILE A 35 1.26 -7.44 3.25
N TYR A 36 2.34 -7.62 2.49
CA TYR A 36 2.69 -8.89 1.86
C TYR A 36 4.02 -9.38 2.43
N HIS A 37 3.98 -10.49 3.16
CA HIS A 37 5.19 -11.13 3.66
C HIS A 37 5.85 -11.90 2.53
N GLN A 38 7.01 -11.42 2.11
CA GLN A 38 7.78 -12.01 1.03
C GLN A 38 8.87 -12.93 1.58
N ALA A 39 9.71 -13.47 0.71
CA ALA A 39 10.84 -14.27 1.11
C ALA A 39 11.93 -13.41 1.78
N ASN A 40 12.91 -14.07 2.40
CA ASN A 40 14.11 -13.43 2.95
C ASN A 40 13.82 -12.37 4.03
N ASN A 41 12.78 -12.60 4.84
CA ASN A 41 12.39 -11.70 5.92
C ASN A 41 12.08 -10.27 5.43
N GLN A 42 11.53 -10.17 4.24
CA GLN A 42 11.09 -8.90 3.68
C GLN A 42 9.58 -8.83 3.62
N ILE A 43 9.05 -7.63 3.78
CA ILE A 43 7.64 -7.35 3.57
C ILE A 43 7.48 -6.17 2.62
N ALA A 44 6.48 -6.25 1.77
CA ALA A 44 6.03 -5.12 1.00
C ALA A 44 4.78 -4.56 1.67
N ILE A 45 4.79 -3.28 1.98
CA ILE A 45 3.62 -2.59 2.50
C ILE A 45 3.20 -1.51 1.55
N GLY A 46 1.94 -1.22 1.51
CA GLY A 46 1.44 -0.17 0.64
C GLY A 46 0.16 0.43 1.14
N PHE A 47 -0.14 1.60 0.62
CA PHE A 47 -1.32 2.35 0.98
C PHE A 47 -1.89 3.02 -0.27
N VAL A 48 -3.18 2.86 -0.48
CA VAL A 48 -3.88 3.37 -1.65
C VAL A 48 -4.93 4.36 -1.19
N VAL A 49 -4.98 5.52 -1.84
CA VAL A 49 -5.99 6.55 -1.61
C VAL A 49 -6.61 6.89 -2.96
N ALA A 50 -7.94 6.89 -3.02
CA ALA A 50 -8.64 7.36 -4.20
C ALA A 50 -8.32 8.84 -4.43
N LEU A 51 -8.06 9.21 -5.68
CA LEU A 51 -7.61 10.56 -6.00
C LEU A 51 -8.75 11.59 -6.02
N ASP A 52 -9.98 11.17 -5.83
CA ASP A 52 -11.15 12.04 -5.83
C ASP A 52 -11.52 12.54 -4.43
N TYR A 53 -10.59 12.49 -3.48
CA TYR A 53 -10.85 12.98 -2.13
C TYR A 53 -11.16 14.48 -2.13
N LYS A 54 -12.07 14.88 -1.22
CA LYS A 54 -12.59 16.25 -1.17
C LYS A 54 -11.77 17.18 -0.31
N ASN A 55 -11.05 16.63 0.67
CA ASN A 55 -10.25 17.46 1.57
C ASN A 55 -8.94 17.86 0.88
N PRO A 56 -8.76 19.17 0.54
CA PRO A 56 -7.55 19.60 -0.17
C PRO A 56 -6.29 19.48 0.68
N PHE A 57 -6.41 19.30 1.98
CA PHE A 57 -5.28 19.15 2.89
C PHE A 57 -4.90 17.70 3.15
N LEU A 58 -5.62 16.75 2.58
CA LEU A 58 -5.28 15.34 2.73
C LEU A 58 -3.99 15.05 1.98
N SER A 59 -3.03 14.46 2.67
CA SER A 59 -1.77 14.01 2.08
C SER A 59 -1.72 12.48 2.15
N PRO A 60 -1.72 11.79 1.01
CA PRO A 60 -1.59 10.32 1.02
C PRO A 60 -0.32 9.85 1.72
N PHE A 61 0.77 10.59 1.59
CA PHE A 61 2.01 10.25 2.27
C PHE A 61 1.83 10.30 3.79
N GLU A 62 1.24 11.37 4.33
CA GLU A 62 1.03 11.49 5.77
C GLU A 62 0.04 10.45 6.29
N GLU A 63 -1.01 10.15 5.52
CA GLU A 63 -1.96 9.11 5.88
C GLU A 63 -1.30 7.75 5.93
N PHE A 64 -0.36 7.48 5.03
CA PHE A 64 0.43 6.26 5.05
C PHE A 64 1.29 6.19 6.31
N GLN A 65 1.90 7.30 6.72
CA GLN A 65 2.67 7.34 7.97
C GLN A 65 1.77 7.04 9.17
N ARG A 66 0.58 7.63 9.23
CA ARG A 66 -0.38 7.34 10.30
C ARG A 66 -0.78 5.87 10.31
N TRP A 67 -1.03 5.30 9.13
CA TRP A 67 -1.40 3.89 9.00
C TRP A 67 -0.31 2.98 9.60
N LYS A 68 0.96 3.30 9.37
CA LYS A 68 2.08 2.52 9.91
C LYS A 68 2.17 2.61 11.44
N HIS A 69 1.57 3.60 12.05
CA HIS A 69 1.55 3.75 13.51
C HIS A 69 0.43 2.96 14.19
N HIS A 70 -0.46 2.33 13.44
CA HIS A 70 -1.43 1.43 14.05
C HIS A 70 -0.69 0.34 14.83
N PRO A 71 -1.12 0.00 16.07
CA PRO A 71 -0.37 -0.94 16.92
C PRO A 71 -0.04 -2.26 16.24
N ASP A 72 -0.97 -2.84 15.48
CA ASP A 72 -0.76 -4.11 14.83
C ASP A 72 0.26 -4.03 13.69
N ILE A 73 0.29 -2.92 12.98
CA ILE A 73 1.21 -2.68 11.88
C ILE A 73 2.59 -2.31 12.42
N ALA A 74 2.62 -1.42 13.40
CA ALA A 74 3.87 -1.02 14.04
C ALA A 74 4.60 -2.21 14.66
N ALA A 75 3.88 -3.18 15.21
CA ALA A 75 4.47 -4.37 15.79
C ALA A 75 5.21 -5.21 14.73
N ILE A 76 4.69 -5.27 13.52
CA ILE A 76 5.34 -6.00 12.41
C ILE A 76 6.62 -5.28 11.98
N LEU A 77 6.60 -3.96 11.97
CA LEU A 77 7.72 -3.14 11.49
C LEU A 77 8.79 -2.90 12.57
N LYS A 78 8.49 -3.23 13.83
CA LYS A 78 9.40 -2.97 14.94
C LYS A 78 10.74 -3.68 14.74
N GLY A 79 11.82 -2.93 14.83
CA GLY A 79 13.16 -3.46 14.60
C GLY A 79 13.52 -3.63 13.13
N GLY A 80 12.60 -3.30 12.22
CA GLY A 80 12.84 -3.39 10.80
C GLY A 80 13.47 -2.14 10.21
N ARG A 81 13.82 -2.23 8.93
CA ARG A 81 14.43 -1.14 8.19
C ARG A 81 13.76 -1.01 6.82
N ARG A 82 13.40 0.22 6.46
CA ARG A 82 12.88 0.51 5.12
C ARG A 82 14.02 0.44 4.11
N VAL A 83 13.84 -0.37 3.07
CA VAL A 83 14.85 -0.61 2.04
C VAL A 83 14.60 0.26 0.81
N SER A 84 13.34 0.37 0.41
CA SER A 84 12.96 1.17 -0.76
C SER A 84 11.54 1.69 -0.61
N TYR A 85 11.20 2.67 -1.44
CA TYR A 85 9.86 3.27 -1.44
C TYR A 85 9.56 3.84 -2.82
N GLY A 86 8.27 4.05 -3.07
CA GLY A 86 7.81 4.69 -4.29
C GLY A 86 6.35 5.08 -4.20
N ALA A 87 5.92 5.91 -5.13
CA ALA A 87 4.54 6.34 -5.24
C ALA A 87 4.14 6.37 -6.71
N ARG A 88 2.88 6.03 -6.98
CA ARG A 88 2.38 5.99 -8.34
C ARG A 88 0.86 6.09 -8.35
N ALA A 89 0.31 6.82 -9.31
CA ALA A 89 -1.09 6.74 -9.62
C ALA A 89 -1.37 5.42 -10.35
N ILE A 90 -2.45 4.76 -9.97
CA ILE A 90 -2.84 3.48 -10.57
C ILE A 90 -4.28 3.55 -11.03
N ASN A 91 -4.59 2.77 -12.06
CA ASN A 91 -5.96 2.65 -12.54
C ASN A 91 -6.76 1.74 -11.62
N GLU A 92 -8.02 2.09 -11.45
CA GLU A 92 -8.95 1.32 -10.64
C GLU A 92 -10.33 1.47 -11.26
N GLY A 93 -11.15 0.44 -11.23
CA GLY A 93 -12.52 0.55 -11.75
C GLY A 93 -12.99 -0.63 -12.58
N GLY A 94 -12.32 -1.77 -12.52
CA GLY A 94 -12.78 -3.00 -13.16
C GLY A 94 -12.35 -3.14 -14.61
N TRP A 95 -13.14 -3.87 -15.39
CA TRP A 95 -12.77 -4.26 -16.76
C TRP A 95 -12.45 -3.07 -17.67
N GLN A 96 -13.22 -2.00 -17.59
CA GLN A 96 -13.04 -0.84 -18.45
C GLN A 96 -11.74 -0.09 -18.18
N SER A 97 -11.15 -0.27 -17.00
CA SER A 97 -9.89 0.38 -16.64
C SER A 97 -8.66 -0.48 -16.92
N VAL A 98 -8.85 -1.73 -17.32
CA VAL A 98 -7.75 -2.63 -17.64
C VAL A 98 -7.13 -2.20 -18.97
N PRO A 99 -5.79 -2.07 -19.06
CA PRO A 99 -5.14 -1.82 -20.34
C PRO A 99 -5.50 -2.87 -21.36
N LYS A 100 -5.84 -2.45 -22.58
CA LYS A 100 -6.30 -3.35 -23.61
C LYS A 100 -5.40 -3.26 -24.82
N LEU A 101 -5.18 -4.40 -25.47
CA LEU A 101 -4.49 -4.46 -26.72
C LEU A 101 -5.54 -4.41 -27.83
N ALA A 102 -5.61 -3.28 -28.51
CA ALA A 102 -6.47 -3.13 -29.67
C ALA A 102 -5.60 -3.08 -30.92
N GLY A 103 -5.69 -4.09 -31.76
CA GLY A 103 -4.76 -4.21 -32.87
C GLY A 103 -3.31 -4.26 -32.37
N LEU A 104 -3.09 -4.93 -31.25
CA LEU A 104 -1.80 -5.08 -30.59
C LEU A 104 -1.24 -3.79 -30.01
N ARG A 105 -2.09 -2.79 -29.76
CA ARG A 105 -1.69 -1.57 -29.07
C ARG A 105 -2.27 -1.51 -27.67
N ASN A 106 -1.44 -1.11 -26.73
CA ASN A 106 -1.88 -0.87 -25.40
C ASN A 106 -2.50 0.53 -25.33
N ARG A 107 -3.71 0.63 -24.79
CA ARG A 107 -4.46 1.87 -24.72
C ARG A 107 -4.27 2.64 -23.43
N ASN A 108 -3.41 2.20 -22.60
CA ASN A 108 -3.32 2.84 -21.30
C ASN A 108 -1.98 3.46 -21.03
#